data_ff308777969bef4d68dd8b83fec5c0ff
#
_entry.id   ff308777969bef4d68dd8b83fec5c0ff
#
_cell.length_a   1.000
_cell.length_b   1.000
_cell.length_c   1.000
_cell.angle_alpha   90.00
_cell.angle_beta   90.00
_cell.angle_gamma   90.00
#
_symmetry.space_group_name_H-M   'P 1'
#
loop_
_entity.id
_entity.type
_entity.pdbx_description
1 polymer ?
#
loop_
_entity_poly.entity_id
_entity_poly.type
_entity_poly.pdbx_seq_one_letter_code
_entity_poly.pdbx_strand_id
1 'polypeptide(L)'
;MSEKVTRRLVARGRVQGVWFREGMRQEAARLGITGWVRNRMDGSVEALVQGSADSVEAMVAWARRGPEAAHVASLEVTDASGDYFSFEKRHTE
;
A
#
# COMPACT_ATOMS: atom_id res chain seq x y z
N MET A 1 23.99 0.06 2.62
CA MET A 1 22.93 -0.75 3.19
C MET A 1 21.68 0.10 3.40
N SER A 2 20.54 -0.35 2.89
CA SER A 2 19.30 0.41 3.02
C SER A 2 18.74 0.25 4.41
N GLU A 3 18.28 1.36 4.97
CA GLU A 3 17.55 1.35 6.21
C GLU A 3 16.14 0.83 5.96
N LYS A 4 15.62 0.03 6.88
CA LYS A 4 14.25 -0.48 6.79
C LYS A 4 13.28 0.62 7.20
N VAL A 5 12.31 0.90 6.35
CA VAL A 5 11.33 1.96 6.53
C VAL A 5 9.94 1.34 6.54
N THR A 6 9.07 1.86 7.40
CA THR A 6 7.68 1.40 7.49
C THR A 6 6.76 2.61 7.41
N ARG A 7 5.75 2.53 6.53
CA ARG A 7 4.77 3.61 6.34
C ARG A 7 3.37 3.05 6.31
N ARG A 8 2.43 3.83 6.82
CA ARG A 8 1.01 3.55 6.71
C ARG A 8 0.45 4.43 5.60
N LEU A 9 -0.32 3.83 4.70
CA LEU A 9 -0.93 4.53 3.57
C LEU A 9 -2.45 4.43 3.68
N VAL A 10 -3.15 5.53 3.41
CA VAL A 10 -4.60 5.50 3.29
C VAL A 10 -4.96 6.21 1.97
N ALA A 11 -5.51 5.44 1.05
CA ALA A 11 -5.93 5.95 -0.26
C ALA A 11 -7.43 6.18 -0.25
N ARG A 12 -7.86 7.34 -0.73
CA ARG A 12 -9.26 7.71 -0.83
C ARG A 12 -9.58 8.10 -2.26
N GLY A 13 -10.85 7.91 -2.62
CA GLY A 13 -11.34 8.14 -3.96
C GLY A 13 -11.95 6.86 -4.52
N ARG A 14 -11.80 6.64 -5.82
CA ARG A 14 -12.25 5.40 -6.44
C ARG A 14 -11.13 4.37 -6.31
N VAL A 15 -11.11 3.68 -5.17
CA VAL A 15 -9.99 2.80 -4.81
C VAL A 15 -10.44 1.38 -4.46
N GLN A 16 -11.74 1.15 -4.21
CA GLN A 16 -12.27 -0.20 -3.99
C GLN A 16 -12.97 -0.69 -5.25
N GLY A 17 -12.91 -2.00 -5.49
CA GLY A 17 -13.53 -2.60 -6.66
C GLY A 17 -12.78 -2.34 -7.97
N VAL A 18 -11.53 -1.89 -7.90
CA VAL A 18 -10.71 -1.51 -9.05
C VAL A 18 -9.36 -2.25 -9.05
N TRP A 19 -9.27 -3.36 -8.34
CA TRP A 19 -8.05 -4.18 -8.24
C TRP A 19 -6.89 -3.48 -7.50
N PHE A 20 -7.21 -2.55 -6.59
CA PHE A 20 -6.18 -1.80 -5.87
C PHE A 20 -5.35 -2.72 -4.97
N ARG A 21 -6.03 -3.57 -4.18
CA ARG A 21 -5.33 -4.49 -3.27
C ARG A 21 -4.45 -5.47 -4.04
N GLU A 22 -4.97 -6.05 -5.10
CA GLU A 22 -4.22 -7.01 -5.90
C GLU A 22 -3.05 -6.35 -6.62
N GLY A 23 -3.26 -5.15 -7.17
CA GLY A 23 -2.21 -4.38 -7.80
C GLY A 23 -1.08 -4.06 -6.83
N MET A 24 -1.44 -3.66 -5.60
CA MET A 24 -0.42 -3.38 -4.58
C MET A 24 0.33 -4.64 -4.19
N ARG A 25 -0.37 -5.77 -4.07
CA ARG A 25 0.29 -7.04 -3.77
C ARG A 25 1.33 -7.40 -4.83
N GLN A 26 0.99 -7.19 -6.10
CA GLN A 26 1.92 -7.45 -7.21
C GLN A 26 3.12 -6.50 -7.16
N GLU A 27 2.88 -5.22 -6.89
CA GLU A 27 3.96 -4.25 -6.75
C GLU A 27 4.85 -4.59 -5.56
N ALA A 28 4.26 -5.03 -4.45
CA ALA A 28 5.02 -5.42 -3.27
C ALA A 28 5.96 -6.57 -3.60
N ALA A 29 5.50 -7.55 -4.35
CA ALA A 29 6.34 -8.68 -4.78
C ALA A 29 7.50 -8.19 -5.65
N ARG A 30 7.23 -7.28 -6.57
CA ARG A 30 8.25 -6.73 -7.46
C ARG A 30 9.29 -5.91 -6.71
N LEU A 31 8.86 -5.15 -5.70
CA LEU A 31 9.72 -4.21 -4.96
C LEU A 31 10.35 -4.81 -3.70
N GLY A 32 9.97 -6.03 -3.32
CA GLY A 32 10.46 -6.62 -2.08
C GLY A 32 9.84 -5.97 -0.84
N ILE A 33 8.59 -5.53 -0.93
CA ILE A 33 7.87 -4.90 0.16
C ILE A 33 7.11 -5.95 0.96
N THR A 34 7.12 -5.81 2.28
CA THR A 34 6.30 -6.62 3.19
C THR A 34 5.26 -5.71 3.87
N GLY A 35 4.26 -6.32 4.49
CA GLY A 35 3.18 -5.60 5.14
C GLY A 35 1.82 -6.17 4.78
N TRP A 36 0.85 -5.29 4.56
CA TRP A 36 -0.51 -5.73 4.23
C TRP A 36 -1.31 -4.60 3.59
N VAL A 37 -2.43 -4.98 2.96
CA VAL A 37 -3.39 -4.03 2.38
C VAL A 37 -4.80 -4.55 2.61
N ARG A 38 -5.72 -3.65 2.91
CA ARG A 38 -7.14 -3.99 3.12
C ARG A 38 -8.05 -2.85 2.67
N ASN A 39 -9.27 -3.22 2.28
CA ASN A 39 -10.35 -2.24 2.14
C ASN A 39 -10.89 -1.90 3.52
N ARG A 40 -11.36 -0.68 3.69
CA ARG A 40 -12.02 -0.26 4.93
C ARG A 40 -13.48 -0.01 4.66
N MET A 41 -14.28 -0.05 5.74
CA MET A 41 -15.72 0.15 5.64
C MET A 41 -16.09 1.54 5.13
N ASP A 42 -15.21 2.52 5.30
CA ASP A 42 -15.45 3.90 4.85
C ASP A 42 -15.16 4.11 3.38
N GLY A 43 -14.80 3.06 2.65
CA GLY A 43 -14.50 3.13 1.22
C GLY A 43 -13.04 3.35 0.89
N SER A 44 -12.20 3.61 1.89
CA SER A 44 -10.76 3.80 1.67
C SER A 44 -10.02 2.46 1.58
N VAL A 45 -8.77 2.51 1.10
CA VAL A 45 -7.84 1.38 1.16
C VAL A 45 -6.72 1.77 2.08
N GLU A 46 -6.46 0.93 3.07
CA GLU A 46 -5.39 1.12 4.03
C GLU A 46 -4.31 0.09 3.80
N ALA A 47 -3.05 0.49 3.89
CA ALA A 47 -1.92 -0.42 3.73
C ALA A 47 -0.81 -0.08 4.70
N LEU A 48 -0.06 -1.10 5.06
CA LEU A 48 1.20 -0.94 5.76
C LEU A 48 2.28 -1.50 4.87
N VAL A 49 3.31 -0.71 4.59
CA VAL A 49 4.37 -1.09 3.66
C VAL A 49 5.72 -0.95 4.34
N GLN A 50 6.55 -1.98 4.21
CA GLN A 50 7.85 -2.04 4.86
C GLN A 50 8.90 -2.56 3.88
N GLY A 51 10.06 -1.92 3.86
CA GLY A 51 11.16 -2.33 3.00
C GLY A 51 12.24 -1.27 3.00
N SER A 52 13.13 -1.32 2.01
CA SER A 52 14.15 -0.29 1.85
C SER A 52 13.47 1.05 1.57
N ALA A 53 14.15 2.14 1.88
CA ALA A 53 13.62 3.47 1.64
C ALA A 53 13.22 3.66 0.17
N ASP A 54 14.07 3.20 -0.76
CA ASP A 54 13.78 3.32 -2.18
C ASP A 54 12.55 2.52 -2.59
N SER A 55 12.42 1.29 -2.08
CA SER A 55 11.27 0.44 -2.39
C SER A 55 9.97 1.02 -1.85
N VAL A 56 10.00 1.53 -0.62
CA VAL A 56 8.81 2.15 -0.01
C VAL A 56 8.43 3.41 -0.77
N GLU A 57 9.40 4.22 -1.17
CA GLU A 57 9.13 5.42 -1.96
C GLU A 57 8.49 5.07 -3.30
N ALA A 58 8.98 4.02 -3.97
CA ALA A 58 8.38 3.55 -5.22
C ALA A 58 6.95 3.05 -5.01
N MET A 59 6.69 2.37 -3.90
CA MET A 59 5.34 1.91 -3.58
C MET A 59 4.40 3.09 -3.32
N VAL A 60 4.86 4.11 -2.60
CA VAL A 60 4.07 5.31 -2.37
C VAL A 60 3.72 5.98 -3.69
N ALA A 61 4.69 6.10 -4.59
CA ALA A 61 4.45 6.69 -5.91
C ALA A 61 3.42 5.88 -6.70
N TRP A 62 3.50 4.55 -6.66
CA TRP A 62 2.51 3.68 -7.29
C TRP A 62 1.12 3.91 -6.70
N ALA A 63 1.03 3.98 -5.37
CA ALA A 63 -0.25 4.13 -4.68
C ALA A 63 -0.92 5.48 -4.97
N ARG A 64 -0.16 6.51 -5.28
CA ARG A 64 -0.72 7.81 -5.64
C ARG A 64 -1.49 7.76 -6.95
N ARG A 65 -1.13 6.85 -7.85
CA ARG A 65 -1.85 6.64 -9.10
C ARG A 65 -2.85 5.51 -9.00
N GLY A 66 -2.44 4.43 -8.33
CA GLY A 66 -3.21 3.20 -8.27
C GLY A 66 -3.21 2.47 -9.61
N PRO A 67 -3.98 1.38 -9.69
CA PRO A 67 -4.17 0.67 -10.95
C PRO A 67 -4.98 1.50 -11.95
N GLU A 68 -5.02 1.05 -13.19
CA GLU A 68 -5.60 1.81 -14.30
C GLU A 68 -7.03 2.28 -14.02
N ALA A 69 -7.86 1.42 -13.43
CA ALA A 69 -9.27 1.74 -13.18
C ALA A 69 -9.48 2.59 -11.93
N ALA A 70 -8.44 2.86 -11.16
CA ALA A 70 -8.56 3.65 -9.93
C ALA A 70 -8.50 5.14 -10.22
N HIS A 71 -9.08 5.89 -9.29
CA HIS A 71 -8.93 7.35 -9.26
C HIS A 71 -8.63 7.73 -7.83
N VAL A 72 -7.36 7.97 -7.53
CA VAL A 72 -6.90 8.29 -6.18
C VAL A 72 -7.04 9.79 -5.97
N ALA A 73 -8.02 10.16 -5.14
CA ALA A 73 -8.26 11.57 -4.82
C ALA A 73 -7.23 12.08 -3.82
N SER A 74 -6.83 11.23 -2.87
CA SER A 74 -5.81 11.59 -1.89
C SER A 74 -5.10 10.35 -1.39
N LEU A 75 -3.84 10.52 -0.98
CA LEU A 75 -3.07 9.47 -0.32
C LEU A 75 -2.43 10.07 0.91
N GLU A 76 -2.82 9.56 2.07
CA GLU A 76 -2.23 9.92 3.33
C GLU A 76 -1.07 8.98 3.63
N VAL A 77 0.09 9.51 3.98
CA VAL A 77 1.29 8.72 4.28
C VAL A 77 1.77 9.12 5.67
N THR A 78 1.85 8.15 6.57
CA THR A 78 2.32 8.41 7.94
C THR A 78 3.35 7.36 8.33
N ASP A 79 4.15 7.67 9.33
CA ASP A 79 5.12 6.72 9.87
C ASP A 79 4.39 5.58 10.57
N ALA A 80 5.00 4.39 10.51
CA ALA A 80 4.49 3.22 11.19
C ALA A 80 5.64 2.34 11.64
N SER A 81 5.32 1.27 12.36
CA SER A 81 6.33 0.36 12.89
C SER A 81 5.78 -1.07 12.88
N GLY A 82 6.63 -2.01 13.24
CA GLY A 82 6.27 -3.42 13.30
C GLY A 82 7.25 -4.24 12.46
N ASP A 83 7.08 -5.55 12.51
CA ASP A 83 7.89 -6.48 11.74
C ASP A 83 6.97 -7.31 10.87
N TYR A 84 7.24 -7.29 9.56
CA TYR A 84 6.41 -7.97 8.56
C TYR A 84 7.31 -8.83 7.69
N PHE A 85 6.88 -10.07 7.42
CA PHE A 85 7.69 -11.07 6.72
C PHE A 85 7.11 -11.47 5.37
N SER A 86 5.88 -11.02 5.09
CA SER A 86 5.22 -11.26 3.81
C SER A 86 4.30 -10.08 3.53
N PHE A 87 3.72 -10.03 2.34
CA PHE A 87 2.71 -9.02 2.02
C PHE A 87 1.36 -9.70 1.88
N GLU A 88 0.41 -9.29 2.71
CA GLU A 88 -0.91 -9.91 2.82
C GLU A 88 -1.99 -9.01 2.25
N LYS A 89 -2.87 -9.62 1.45
CA LYS A 89 -4.09 -8.97 1.03
C LYS A 89 -5.18 -9.41 2.00
N ARG A 90 -5.66 -8.47 2.82
CA ARG A 90 -6.59 -8.76 3.90
C ARG A 90 -8.03 -8.45 3.52
N HIS A 91 -8.95 -9.05 4.27
CA HIS A 91 -10.38 -8.78 4.11
C HIS A 91 -10.72 -7.36 4.52
N THR A 92 -11.89 -6.88 4.07
CA THR A 92 -12.41 -5.57 4.43
C THR A 92 -12.70 -5.49 5.92
N GLU A 93 -12.27 -4.40 6.52
CA GLU A 93 -12.54 -4.14 7.94
C GLU A 93 -13.02 -2.73 8.18
#